data_8a5efb15af1d56108179a65b7f7618d8
#
_entry.id   8a5efb15af1d56108179a65b7f7618d8
#
_cell.length_a   1.000
_cell.length_b   1.000
_cell.length_c   1.000
_cell.angle_alpha   90.00
_cell.angle_beta   90.00
_cell.angle_gamma   90.00
#
_symmetry.space_group_name_H-M   'P 1'
#
loop_
_entity.id
_entity.type
_entity.pdbx_description
1 polymer ?
#
loop_
_entity_poly.entity_id
_entity_poly.type
_entity_poly.pdbx_seq_one_letter_code
_entity_poly.pdbx_strand_id
1 'polypeptide(L)'
;WYCDVGFGGPGPKGVVEIRNGEQVVGGVTFRGTIRSDDFLIERKTDDGWVETMYFAPRPIEPVDFEPLNFYCALQPNSGFRLNRIVNLTLPNGSKALSDKHFTLRKGNMVIEKNVETPEELEDLLREEFGIDIYIPRGKKF
;
A
#
# COMPACT_ATOMS: atom_id res chain seq x y z
N TRP A 1 2.56 9.91 17.20
CA TRP A 1 1.61 9.02 16.51
C TRP A 1 2.03 8.86 15.06
N TYR A 2 1.93 7.65 14.53
CA TYR A 2 2.04 7.37 13.11
C TYR A 2 0.65 7.15 12.53
N CYS A 3 0.31 7.92 11.49
CA CYS A 3 -0.95 7.82 10.78
C CYS A 3 -0.65 7.55 9.30
N ASP A 4 -1.03 6.37 8.83
CA ASP A 4 -0.90 6.01 7.42
C ASP A 4 -2.16 6.39 6.66
N VAL A 5 -1.98 7.15 5.59
CA VAL A 5 -3.09 7.60 4.72
C VAL A 5 -2.93 7.13 3.27
N GLY A 6 -1.95 6.30 2.96
CA GLY A 6 -1.74 5.90 1.58
C GLY A 6 -0.66 4.86 1.30
N PHE A 7 -0.06 4.24 2.30
CA PHE A 7 0.97 3.21 2.10
C PHE A 7 0.42 1.94 1.42
N GLY A 8 -0.88 1.67 1.59
CA GLY A 8 -1.54 0.52 0.98
C GLY A 8 -1.54 -0.73 1.85
N GLY A 9 -1.55 -1.91 1.22
CA GLY A 9 -1.91 -3.18 1.82
C GLY A 9 -1.27 -3.59 3.16
N PRO A 10 0.05 -3.51 3.36
CA PRO A 10 0.68 -3.98 4.60
C PRO A 10 0.66 -2.96 5.74
N GLY A 11 0.31 -1.70 5.48
CA GLY A 11 0.28 -0.63 6.48
C GLY A 11 -0.82 -0.79 7.52
N PRO A 12 -0.70 -0.14 8.69
CA PRO A 12 -1.72 -0.18 9.73
C PRO A 12 -2.98 0.55 9.28
N LYS A 13 -4.15 -0.06 9.54
CA LYS A 13 -5.47 0.53 9.25
C LYS A 13 -5.96 1.38 10.43
N GLY A 14 -5.14 2.30 10.88
CA GLY A 14 -5.41 3.17 12.02
C GLY A 14 -4.15 3.79 12.57
N VAL A 15 -4.29 4.46 13.70
CA VAL A 15 -3.21 5.19 14.35
C VAL A 15 -2.32 4.24 15.16
N VAL A 16 -1.02 4.30 14.96
CA VAL A 16 -0.01 3.58 15.73
C VAL A 16 0.69 4.55 16.67
N GLU A 17 0.79 4.20 17.95
CA GLU A 17 1.60 4.96 18.90
C GLU A 17 3.09 4.75 18.62
N ILE A 18 3.86 5.85 18.64
CA ILE A 18 5.32 5.80 18.56
C ILE A 18 5.86 5.46 19.97
N ARG A 19 5.89 4.16 20.25
CA ARG A 19 6.36 3.60 21.52
C ARG A 19 6.91 2.19 21.33
N ASN A 20 7.72 1.72 22.26
CA ASN A 20 8.13 0.32 22.30
C ASN A 20 6.94 -0.60 22.65
N GLY A 21 6.95 -1.79 22.08
CA GLY A 21 6.01 -2.87 22.41
C GLY A 21 4.88 -3.07 21.40
N GLU A 22 4.05 -4.04 21.72
CA GLU A 22 2.95 -4.48 20.86
C GLU A 22 1.70 -3.60 21.04
N GLN A 23 0.93 -3.48 19.96
CA GLN A 23 -0.37 -2.81 19.93
C GLN A 23 -1.22 -3.39 18.82
N VAL A 24 -2.55 -3.42 19.00
CA VAL A 24 -3.49 -3.92 17.99
C VAL A 24 -4.14 -2.73 17.29
N VAL A 25 -4.01 -2.66 15.97
CA VAL A 25 -4.55 -1.60 15.14
C VAL A 25 -5.29 -2.22 13.95
N GLY A 26 -6.58 -1.91 13.81
CA GLY A 26 -7.40 -2.48 12.73
C GLY A 26 -7.48 -4.02 12.74
N GLY A 27 -7.39 -4.65 13.94
CA GLY A 27 -7.42 -6.11 14.08
C GLY A 27 -6.08 -6.81 13.78
N VAL A 28 -5.02 -6.05 13.52
CA VAL A 28 -3.67 -6.57 13.25
C VAL A 28 -2.73 -6.17 14.37
N THR A 29 -1.88 -7.09 14.82
CA THR A 29 -0.86 -6.79 15.83
C THR A 29 0.37 -6.19 15.17
N PHE A 30 0.76 -5.02 15.65
CA PHE A 30 1.99 -4.33 15.29
C PHE A 30 2.91 -4.24 16.49
N ARG A 31 4.21 -4.19 16.26
CA ARG A 31 5.22 -3.94 17.27
C ARG A 31 6.02 -2.70 16.89
N GLY A 32 6.07 -1.73 17.80
CA GLY A 32 6.94 -0.57 17.71
C GLY A 32 8.27 -0.83 18.39
N THR A 33 9.36 -0.33 17.81
CA THR A 33 10.69 -0.33 18.41
C THR A 33 11.36 1.01 18.17
N ILE A 34 11.71 1.72 19.26
CA ILE A 34 12.48 2.96 19.19
C ILE A 34 13.96 2.58 19.22
N ARG A 35 14.72 3.01 18.24
CA ARG A 35 16.17 2.79 18.09
C ARG A 35 16.87 4.14 17.96
N SER A 36 17.44 4.64 19.03
CA SER A 36 18.01 6.00 19.09
C SER A 36 16.96 7.04 18.66
N ASP A 37 17.12 7.65 17.48
CA ASP A 37 16.22 8.65 16.92
C ASP A 37 15.23 8.09 15.89
N ASP A 38 15.27 6.78 15.67
CA ASP A 38 14.45 6.12 14.66
C ASP A 38 13.37 5.23 15.27
N PHE A 39 12.31 5.01 14.50
CA PHE A 39 11.20 4.18 14.87
C PHE A 39 10.93 3.10 13.80
N LEU A 40 10.93 1.84 14.25
CA LEU A 40 10.57 0.68 13.44
C LEU A 40 9.16 0.22 13.79
N ILE A 41 8.35 -0.03 12.77
CA ILE A 41 7.07 -0.71 12.90
C ILE A 41 7.16 -2.06 12.21
N GLU A 42 6.85 -3.12 12.94
CA GLU A 42 6.76 -4.48 12.43
C GLU A 42 5.31 -4.98 12.56
N ARG A 43 4.87 -5.76 11.61
CA ARG A 43 3.56 -6.41 11.60
C ARG A 43 3.71 -7.89 11.93
N LYS A 44 2.84 -8.42 12.79
CA LYS A 44 2.77 -9.85 13.08
C LYS A 44 2.10 -10.59 11.93
N THR A 45 2.73 -11.68 11.48
CA THR A 45 2.21 -12.64 10.51
C THR A 45 2.29 -14.05 11.09
N ASP A 46 1.78 -15.04 10.39
CA ASP A 46 1.88 -16.45 10.80
C ASP A 46 3.34 -16.93 10.82
N ASP A 47 4.18 -16.36 9.96
CA ASP A 47 5.62 -16.69 9.85
C ASP A 47 6.50 -15.84 10.79
N GLY A 48 5.91 -14.96 11.59
CA GLY A 48 6.63 -14.10 12.52
C GLY A 48 6.45 -12.60 12.30
N TRP A 49 7.47 -11.81 12.64
CA TRP A 49 7.44 -10.35 12.51
C TRP A 49 8.02 -9.90 11.18
N VAL A 50 7.29 -9.04 10.49
CA VAL A 50 7.70 -8.47 9.20
C VAL A 50 7.82 -6.96 9.36
N GLU A 51 9.00 -6.42 9.05
CA GLU A 51 9.21 -4.97 9.01
C GLU A 51 8.26 -4.33 7.99
N THR A 52 7.53 -3.33 8.44
CA THR A 52 6.53 -2.63 7.63
C THR A 52 6.98 -1.21 7.32
N MET A 53 7.48 -0.50 8.32
CA MET A 53 7.90 0.89 8.18
C MET A 53 9.08 1.19 9.10
N TYR A 54 10.01 1.99 8.59
CA TYR A 54 11.14 2.52 9.34
C TYR A 54 11.32 4.01 9.02
N PHE A 55 11.35 4.85 10.02
CA PHE A 55 11.48 6.29 9.85
C PHE A 55 12.03 6.99 11.09
N ALA A 56 12.60 8.18 10.89
CA ALA A 56 12.94 9.09 11.97
C ALA A 56 11.74 10.01 12.24
N PRO A 57 11.14 10.03 13.44
CA PRO A 57 10.00 10.89 13.77
C PRO A 57 10.45 12.34 14.05
N ARG A 58 11.01 12.97 13.05
CA ARG A 58 11.50 14.37 13.09
C ARG A 58 10.79 15.21 12.01
N PRO A 59 10.72 16.53 12.20
CA PRO A 59 10.20 17.43 11.18
C PRO A 59 10.92 17.24 9.84
N ILE A 60 10.16 17.25 8.77
CA ILE A 60 10.64 17.18 7.38
C ILE A 60 10.25 18.48 6.71
N GLU A 61 11.19 19.11 6.02
CA GLU A 61 10.96 20.35 5.29
C GLU A 61 10.41 20.05 3.88
N PRO A 62 9.63 20.98 3.28
CA PRO A 62 9.10 20.79 1.94
C PRO A 62 10.16 20.44 0.90
N VAL A 63 11.36 20.99 1.00
CA VAL A 63 12.49 20.71 0.08
C VAL A 63 12.93 19.24 0.12
N ASP A 64 12.75 18.53 1.23
CA ASP A 64 13.13 17.11 1.36
C ASP A 64 12.26 16.21 0.47
N PHE A 65 11.07 16.67 0.07
CA PHE A 65 10.18 15.92 -0.83
C PHE A 65 10.55 16.05 -2.31
N GLU A 66 11.30 17.07 -2.70
CA GLU A 66 11.65 17.31 -4.11
C GLU A 66 12.40 16.14 -4.74
N PRO A 67 13.48 15.58 -4.12
CA PRO A 67 14.18 14.41 -4.66
C PRO A 67 13.30 13.17 -4.72
N LEU A 68 12.43 12.98 -3.71
CA LEU A 68 11.50 11.84 -3.67
C LEU A 68 10.43 11.95 -4.75
N ASN A 69 9.86 13.12 -4.94
CA ASN A 69 8.89 13.39 -6.02
C ASN A 69 9.53 13.18 -7.39
N PHE A 70 10.75 13.68 -7.59
CA PHE A 70 11.50 13.45 -8.83
C PHE A 70 11.70 11.95 -9.07
N TYR A 71 12.15 11.20 -8.06
CA TYR A 71 12.32 9.76 -8.16
C TYR A 71 11.01 9.05 -8.52
N CYS A 72 9.95 9.30 -7.77
CA CYS A 72 8.66 8.65 -8.00
C CYS A 72 8.07 8.97 -9.38
N ALA A 73 8.14 10.23 -9.81
CA ALA A 73 7.50 10.70 -11.03
C ALA A 73 8.33 10.51 -12.31
N LEU A 74 9.65 10.65 -12.24
CA LEU A 74 10.51 10.79 -13.43
C LEU A 74 11.55 9.69 -13.57
N GLN A 75 11.99 9.04 -12.48
CA GLN A 75 13.00 8.00 -12.58
C GLN A 75 12.47 6.79 -13.38
N PRO A 76 13.14 6.40 -14.49
CA PRO A 76 12.65 5.32 -15.36
C PRO A 76 12.39 3.98 -14.64
N ASN A 77 13.20 3.67 -13.63
CA ASN A 77 13.10 2.43 -12.86
C ASN A 77 12.26 2.56 -11.57
N SER A 78 11.55 3.67 -11.40
CA SER A 78 10.62 3.83 -10.27
C SER A 78 9.47 2.84 -10.36
N GLY A 79 9.18 2.14 -9.28
CA GLY A 79 8.04 1.24 -9.18
C GLY A 79 6.70 1.92 -9.48
N PHE A 80 6.57 3.22 -9.17
CA PHE A 80 5.39 4.02 -9.48
C PHE A 80 5.19 4.30 -10.98
N ARG A 81 6.25 4.17 -11.78
CA ARG A 81 6.18 4.31 -13.24
C ARG A 81 6.06 2.97 -13.96
N LEU A 82 6.60 1.92 -13.37
CA LEU A 82 6.64 0.59 -13.98
C LEU A 82 5.37 -0.20 -13.71
N ASN A 83 4.72 0.04 -12.57
CA ASN A 83 3.58 -0.76 -12.12
C ASN A 83 2.31 0.09 -12.00
N ARG A 84 1.19 -0.50 -12.34
CA ARG A 84 -0.14 0.02 -12.04
C ARG A 84 -0.59 -0.58 -10.71
N ILE A 85 -0.82 0.25 -9.70
CA ILE A 85 -1.19 -0.22 -8.37
C ILE A 85 -2.41 0.56 -7.92
N VAL A 86 -3.46 -0.16 -7.54
CA VAL A 86 -4.65 0.38 -6.90
C VAL A 86 -4.95 -0.45 -5.67
N ASN A 87 -5.19 0.20 -4.54
CA ASN A 87 -5.59 -0.45 -3.30
C ASN A 87 -6.83 0.24 -2.72
N LEU A 88 -7.77 -0.56 -2.24
CA LEU A 88 -8.95 -0.10 -1.53
C LEU A 88 -9.12 -0.92 -0.25
N THR A 89 -9.09 -0.24 0.89
CA THR A 89 -9.38 -0.86 2.18
C THR A 89 -10.89 -1.00 2.35
N LEU A 90 -11.34 -2.17 2.75
CA LEU A 90 -12.72 -2.50 3.10
C LEU A 90 -12.83 -2.68 4.62
N PRO A 91 -14.03 -2.58 5.22
CA PRO A 91 -14.22 -2.82 6.65
C PRO A 91 -13.67 -4.18 7.12
N ASN A 92 -13.82 -5.23 6.31
CA ASN A 92 -13.40 -6.59 6.63
C ASN A 92 -12.37 -7.15 5.63
N GLY A 93 -11.52 -6.30 5.03
CA GLY A 93 -10.57 -6.79 4.04
C GLY A 93 -9.94 -5.70 3.17
N SER A 94 -9.66 -6.05 1.94
CA SER A 94 -9.07 -5.14 0.96
C SER A 94 -9.29 -5.63 -0.47
N LYS A 95 -9.28 -4.70 -1.41
CA LYS A 95 -9.13 -4.97 -2.83
C LYS A 95 -7.79 -4.41 -3.28
N ALA A 96 -7.08 -5.13 -4.12
CA ALA A 96 -5.82 -4.69 -4.70
C ALA A 96 -5.77 -5.08 -6.17
N LEU A 97 -5.23 -4.20 -6.98
CA LEU A 97 -4.82 -4.49 -8.34
C LEU A 97 -3.34 -4.13 -8.47
N SER A 98 -2.53 -5.07 -8.91
CA SER A 98 -1.12 -4.87 -9.24
C SER A 98 -0.92 -5.30 -10.69
N ASP A 99 -0.68 -4.34 -11.55
CA ASP A 99 -0.66 -4.49 -13.02
C ASP A 99 -1.92 -5.15 -13.56
N LYS A 100 -1.90 -6.49 -13.68
CA LYS A 100 -2.98 -7.32 -14.20
C LYS A 100 -3.59 -8.25 -13.16
N HIS A 101 -3.01 -8.30 -11.98
CA HIS A 101 -3.41 -9.23 -10.94
C HIS A 101 -4.32 -8.53 -9.92
N PHE A 102 -5.58 -8.90 -9.91
CA PHE A 102 -6.58 -8.46 -8.95
C PHE A 102 -6.68 -9.45 -7.80
N THR A 103 -6.71 -8.93 -6.58
CA THR A 103 -6.93 -9.71 -5.36
C THR A 103 -8.02 -9.05 -4.52
N LEU A 104 -9.06 -9.80 -4.16
CA LEU A 104 -10.04 -9.43 -3.16
C LEU A 104 -9.83 -10.30 -1.91
N ARG A 105 -9.64 -9.66 -0.75
CA ARG A 105 -9.58 -10.32 0.56
C ARG A 105 -10.76 -9.86 1.39
N LYS A 106 -11.56 -10.80 1.92
CA LYS A 106 -12.70 -10.50 2.77
C LYS A 106 -12.82 -11.58 3.86
N GLY A 107 -12.42 -11.25 5.08
CA GLY A 107 -12.25 -12.26 6.14
C GLY A 107 -11.23 -13.32 5.71
N ASN A 108 -11.63 -14.58 5.76
CA ASN A 108 -10.79 -15.72 5.32
C ASN A 108 -10.90 -16.02 3.81
N MET A 109 -11.77 -15.31 3.10
CA MET A 109 -11.94 -15.50 1.65
C MET A 109 -10.89 -14.70 0.88
N VAL A 110 -10.21 -15.35 -0.07
CA VAL A 110 -9.33 -14.72 -1.03
C VAL A 110 -9.80 -15.09 -2.43
N ILE A 111 -10.04 -14.09 -3.25
CA ILE A 111 -10.37 -14.24 -4.68
C ILE A 111 -9.26 -13.55 -5.47
N GLU A 112 -8.72 -14.26 -6.43
CA GLU A 112 -7.69 -13.76 -7.34
C GLU A 112 -8.16 -13.89 -8.79
N LYS A 113 -7.87 -12.89 -9.59
CA LYS A 113 -8.22 -12.85 -11.01
C LYS A 113 -7.12 -12.12 -11.79
N ASN A 114 -6.71 -12.68 -12.90
CA ASN A 114 -5.89 -11.96 -13.87
C ASN A 114 -6.77 -11.26 -14.91
N VAL A 115 -6.33 -10.11 -15.36
CA VAL A 115 -6.95 -9.28 -16.39
C VAL A 115 -6.10 -9.38 -17.65
N GLU A 116 -6.70 -9.81 -18.75
CA GLU A 116 -5.95 -10.11 -19.97
C GLU A 116 -6.08 -9.01 -21.03
N THR A 117 -7.15 -8.22 -20.97
CA THR A 117 -7.42 -7.18 -21.98
C THR A 117 -7.58 -5.79 -21.34
N PRO A 118 -7.36 -4.71 -22.11
CA PRO A 118 -7.64 -3.35 -21.66
C PRO A 118 -9.09 -3.14 -21.25
N GLU A 119 -10.04 -3.75 -21.96
CA GLU A 119 -11.48 -3.68 -21.69
C GLU A 119 -11.81 -4.29 -20.33
N GLU A 120 -11.29 -5.49 -20.04
CA GLU A 120 -11.45 -6.13 -18.75
C GLU A 120 -10.84 -5.30 -17.60
N LEU A 121 -9.73 -4.59 -17.86
CA LEU A 121 -9.13 -3.70 -16.88
C LEU A 121 -9.99 -2.47 -16.60
N GLU A 122 -10.55 -1.86 -17.65
CA GLU A 122 -11.47 -0.72 -17.53
C GLU A 122 -12.72 -1.11 -16.73
N ASP A 123 -13.32 -2.27 -17.04
CA ASP A 123 -14.50 -2.78 -16.34
C ASP A 123 -14.17 -3.10 -14.88
N LEU A 124 -13.08 -3.79 -14.61
CA LEU A 124 -12.65 -4.10 -13.26
C LEU A 124 -12.36 -2.84 -12.42
N LEU A 125 -11.70 -1.84 -12.99
CA LEU A 125 -11.43 -0.57 -12.30
C LEU A 125 -12.72 0.17 -11.97
N ARG A 126 -13.68 0.17 -12.89
CA ARG A 126 -15.00 0.79 -12.69
C ARG A 126 -15.81 0.06 -11.62
N GLU A 127 -15.94 -1.26 -11.74
CA GLU A 127 -16.80 -2.07 -10.87
C GLU A 127 -16.24 -2.22 -9.45
N GLU A 128 -14.92 -2.48 -9.35
CA GLU A 128 -14.31 -2.83 -8.08
C GLU A 128 -13.73 -1.64 -7.33
N PHE A 129 -13.34 -0.58 -8.04
CA PHE A 129 -12.66 0.58 -7.43
C PHE A 129 -13.39 1.91 -7.67
N GLY A 130 -14.42 1.95 -8.52
CA GLY A 130 -15.13 3.18 -8.89
C GLY A 130 -14.27 4.12 -9.74
N ILE A 131 -13.26 3.61 -10.43
CA ILE A 131 -12.35 4.38 -11.27
C ILE A 131 -12.77 4.22 -12.71
N ASP A 132 -13.26 5.30 -13.34
CA ASP A 132 -13.63 5.34 -14.74
C ASP A 132 -12.52 5.95 -15.58
N ILE A 133 -11.83 5.11 -16.35
CA ILE A 133 -10.72 5.52 -17.23
C ILE A 133 -10.86 4.86 -18.60
N TYR A 134 -10.22 5.47 -19.59
CA TYR A 134 -10.04 4.90 -20.91
C TYR A 134 -8.57 4.52 -21.11
N ILE A 135 -8.31 3.26 -21.51
CA ILE A 135 -6.98 2.76 -21.83
C ILE A 135 -6.80 2.75 -23.34
N PRO A 136 -5.90 3.57 -23.92
CA PRO A 136 -5.67 3.61 -25.36
C PRO A 136 -5.30 2.25 -25.93
N ARG A 137 -6.01 1.82 -26.96
CA ARG A 137 -5.74 0.57 -27.69
C ARG A 137 -4.44 0.68 -28.48
N GLY A 138 -3.72 -0.43 -28.64
CA GLY A 138 -2.48 -0.48 -29.42
C GLY A 138 -1.20 -0.15 -28.65
N LYS A 139 -1.27 0.21 -27.38
CA LYS A 139 -0.10 0.23 -26.50
C LYS A 139 0.05 -1.13 -25.82
N LYS A 140 1.30 -1.50 -25.49
CA LYS A 140 1.58 -2.74 -24.77
C LYS A 140 0.84 -2.71 -23.42
N PHE A 141 -0.08 -3.65 -23.28
CA PHE A 141 -0.91 -3.86 -22.10
C PHE A 141 -0.20 -4.77 -21.09
#